data_fc6440647b244176c51408224d172e68
#
_entry.id   fc6440647b244176c51408224d172e68
#
_cell.length_a   1.000
_cell.length_b   1.000
_cell.length_c   1.000
_cell.angle_alpha   90.00
_cell.angle_beta   90.00
_cell.angle_gamma   90.00
#
_symmetry.space_group_name_H-M   'P 1'
#
loop_
_entity.id
_entity.type
_entity.pdbx_description
1 polymer ?
#
loop_
_entity_poly.entity_id
_entity_poly.type
_entity_poly.pdbx_seq_one_letter_code
_entity_poly.pdbx_strand_id
1 'polypeptide(L)'
;MTIKTALEGLHPGNFALVMATGIISIALGSLGFSYMAGYFAIIAFIAWLILLILCGLRVAIFHKAVLVDLTSPRMVFSYFTLVAATDIVGMLAYDRGYVSFAIACWFIAFFSWCLLLYLAFSVLTFLSHENNVNIMHGGWLITIVGTQSLVLLGIKIAPSFGVYSHYMMLEVHMLWGLGL
;
A
#
# COMPACT_ATOMS: atom_id res chain seq x y z
N MET A 1 -17.99 -10.07 21.04
CA MET A 1 -17.20 -8.92 20.56
C MET A 1 -18.11 -8.09 19.65
N THR A 2 -18.37 -6.83 19.98
CA THR A 2 -19.32 -6.01 19.21
C THR A 2 -18.63 -5.56 17.91
N ILE A 3 -19.37 -5.45 16.80
CA ILE A 3 -18.82 -5.00 15.51
C ILE A 3 -18.08 -3.65 15.65
N LYS A 4 -18.55 -2.77 16.50
CA LYS A 4 -17.89 -1.48 16.81
C LYS A 4 -16.48 -1.67 17.38
N THR A 5 -16.31 -2.59 18.33
CA THR A 5 -15.00 -2.88 18.96
C THR A 5 -14.02 -3.50 17.94
N ALA A 6 -14.53 -4.34 17.03
CA ALA A 6 -13.74 -4.93 15.96
C ALA A 6 -13.28 -3.87 14.94
N LEU A 7 -14.15 -2.91 14.60
CA LEU A 7 -13.83 -1.82 13.67
C LEU A 7 -12.83 -0.84 14.30
N GLU A 8 -13.00 -0.48 15.58
CA GLU A 8 -12.07 0.38 16.30
C GLU A 8 -10.66 -0.22 16.37
N GLY A 9 -10.56 -1.52 16.63
CA GLY A 9 -9.30 -2.27 16.69
C GLY A 9 -8.76 -2.77 15.34
N LEU A 10 -9.30 -2.31 14.21
CA LEU A 10 -8.86 -2.75 12.89
C LEU A 10 -7.40 -2.34 12.64
N HIS A 11 -6.50 -3.32 12.53
CA HIS A 11 -5.09 -3.06 12.32
C HIS A 11 -4.81 -2.73 10.85
N PRO A 12 -4.13 -1.60 10.52
CA PRO A 12 -3.84 -1.25 9.12
C PRO A 12 -2.99 -2.30 8.39
N GLY A 13 -2.16 -3.05 9.11
CA GLY A 13 -1.39 -4.16 8.56
C GLY A 13 -2.22 -5.30 7.93
N ASN A 14 -3.55 -5.33 8.12
CA ASN A 14 -4.42 -6.32 7.47
C ASN A 14 -4.39 -6.25 5.94
N PHE A 15 -3.98 -5.12 5.36
CA PHE A 15 -3.75 -5.01 3.91
C PHE A 15 -2.62 -5.94 3.41
N ALA A 16 -1.77 -6.47 4.29
CA ALA A 16 -0.80 -7.51 3.94
C ALA A 16 -1.47 -8.78 3.35
N LEU A 17 -2.72 -9.08 3.72
CA LEU A 17 -3.50 -10.16 3.10
C LEU A 17 -3.66 -9.91 1.60
N VAL A 18 -4.02 -8.70 1.21
CA VAL A 18 -4.19 -8.30 -0.20
C VAL A 18 -2.87 -8.39 -0.95
N MET A 19 -1.78 -7.92 -0.31
CA MET A 19 -0.44 -8.01 -0.89
C MET A 19 -0.06 -9.47 -1.17
N ALA A 20 -0.21 -10.35 -0.18
CA ALA A 20 0.16 -11.76 -0.31
C ALA A 20 -0.67 -12.47 -1.39
N THR A 21 -2.00 -12.32 -1.36
CA THR A 21 -2.89 -12.95 -2.34
C THR A 21 -2.69 -12.40 -3.75
N GLY A 22 -2.42 -11.09 -3.88
CA GLY A 22 -2.15 -10.45 -5.16
C GLY A 22 -0.81 -10.90 -5.77
N ILE A 23 0.26 -10.99 -4.96
CA ILE A 23 1.57 -11.49 -5.42
C ILE A 23 1.47 -12.96 -5.87
N ILE A 24 0.72 -13.81 -5.14
CA ILE A 24 0.47 -15.19 -5.55
C ILE A 24 -0.24 -15.21 -6.93
N SER A 25 -1.21 -14.33 -7.15
CA SER A 25 -1.89 -14.20 -8.44
C SER A 25 -0.91 -13.86 -9.57
N ILE A 26 -0.03 -12.87 -9.36
CA ILE A 26 0.99 -12.45 -10.34
C ILE A 26 1.96 -13.61 -10.62
N ALA A 27 2.44 -14.29 -9.59
CA ALA A 27 3.36 -15.42 -9.72
C ALA A 27 2.73 -16.59 -10.49
N LEU A 28 1.49 -16.95 -10.19
CA LEU A 28 0.76 -17.99 -10.91
C LEU A 28 0.53 -17.63 -12.38
N GLY A 29 0.25 -16.34 -12.66
CA GLY A 29 0.11 -15.84 -14.02
C GLY A 29 1.41 -15.99 -14.82
N SER A 30 2.56 -15.66 -14.23
CA SER A 30 3.87 -15.79 -14.87
C SER A 30 4.30 -17.26 -15.10
N LEU A 31 3.79 -18.18 -14.28
CA LEU A 31 4.00 -19.63 -14.44
C LEU A 31 3.01 -20.30 -15.42
N GLY A 32 2.08 -19.55 -16.02
CA GLY A 32 1.10 -20.05 -16.98
C GLY A 32 -0.19 -20.63 -16.36
N PHE A 33 -0.36 -20.56 -15.04
CA PHE A 33 -1.58 -21.02 -14.36
C PHE A 33 -2.69 -19.95 -14.36
N SER A 34 -3.14 -19.53 -15.54
CA SER A 34 -4.06 -18.40 -15.74
C SER A 34 -5.37 -18.49 -14.95
N TYR A 35 -5.96 -19.69 -14.85
CA TYR A 35 -7.20 -19.88 -14.08
C TYR A 35 -7.00 -19.60 -12.59
N MET A 36 -5.96 -20.20 -12.00
CA MET A 36 -5.63 -19.97 -10.58
C MET A 36 -5.26 -18.51 -10.33
N ALA A 37 -4.46 -17.91 -11.20
CA ALA A 37 -4.16 -16.49 -11.14
C ALA A 37 -5.40 -15.61 -11.13
N GLY A 38 -6.42 -15.97 -11.93
CA GLY A 38 -7.71 -15.28 -11.96
C GLY A 38 -8.45 -15.35 -10.61
N TYR A 39 -8.53 -16.52 -10.01
CA TYR A 39 -9.17 -16.69 -8.69
C TYR A 39 -8.50 -15.87 -7.59
N PHE A 40 -7.18 -15.96 -7.50
CA PHE A 40 -6.44 -15.19 -6.49
C PHE A 40 -6.55 -13.68 -6.71
N ALA A 41 -6.61 -13.21 -7.96
CA ALA A 41 -6.84 -11.79 -8.24
C ALA A 41 -8.20 -11.30 -7.78
N ILE A 42 -9.26 -12.09 -8.01
CA ILE A 42 -10.62 -11.76 -7.55
C ILE A 42 -10.64 -11.67 -6.02
N ILE A 43 -10.04 -12.65 -5.34
CA ILE A 43 -9.95 -12.66 -3.87
C ILE A 43 -9.20 -11.42 -3.37
N ALA A 44 -8.05 -11.10 -3.97
CA ALA A 44 -7.27 -9.92 -3.61
C ALA A 44 -8.07 -8.63 -3.81
N PHE A 45 -8.78 -8.49 -4.93
CA PHE A 45 -9.59 -7.32 -5.24
C PHE A 45 -10.76 -7.15 -4.27
N ILE A 46 -11.49 -8.24 -3.97
CA ILE A 46 -12.61 -8.22 -3.00
C ILE A 46 -12.09 -7.87 -1.60
N ALA A 47 -10.99 -8.50 -1.16
CA ALA A 47 -10.37 -8.21 0.13
C ALA A 47 -9.93 -6.74 0.23
N TRP A 48 -9.34 -6.21 -0.84
CA TRP A 48 -8.94 -4.80 -0.92
C TRP A 48 -10.14 -3.86 -0.76
N LEU A 49 -11.25 -4.10 -1.49
CA LEU A 49 -12.46 -3.29 -1.38
C LEU A 49 -13.05 -3.33 0.04
N ILE A 50 -13.15 -4.51 0.63
CA ILE A 50 -13.66 -4.67 1.99
C ILE A 50 -12.81 -3.90 2.98
N LEU A 51 -11.47 -4.06 2.91
CA LEU A 51 -10.55 -3.38 3.81
C LEU A 51 -10.55 -1.86 3.61
N LEU A 52 -10.69 -1.37 2.37
CA LEU A 52 -10.86 0.06 2.11
C LEU A 52 -12.12 0.63 2.74
N ILE A 53 -13.25 -0.07 2.58
CA ILE A 53 -14.53 0.35 3.18
C ILE A 53 -14.41 0.36 4.70
N LEU A 54 -13.87 -0.69 5.30
CA LEU A 54 -13.67 -0.77 6.75
C LEU A 54 -12.72 0.31 7.27
N CYS A 55 -11.63 0.56 6.55
CA CYS A 55 -10.68 1.63 6.90
C CYS A 55 -11.34 3.02 6.78
N GLY A 56 -12.10 3.27 5.73
CA GLY A 56 -12.86 4.51 5.55
C GLY A 56 -13.91 4.71 6.66
N LEU A 57 -14.65 3.66 7.02
CA LEU A 57 -15.61 3.71 8.14
C LEU A 57 -14.88 3.95 9.48
N ARG A 58 -13.71 3.34 9.69
CA ARG A 58 -12.90 3.57 10.87
C ARG A 58 -12.46 5.03 10.96
N VAL A 59 -11.98 5.61 9.87
CA VAL A 59 -11.61 7.04 9.82
C VAL A 59 -12.81 7.94 10.12
N ALA A 60 -13.98 7.65 9.55
CA ALA A 60 -15.19 8.46 9.74
C ALA A 60 -15.75 8.40 11.17
N ILE A 61 -15.75 7.20 11.79
CA ILE A 61 -16.39 6.96 13.09
C ILE A 61 -15.38 7.11 14.25
N PHE A 62 -14.16 6.62 14.08
CA PHE A 62 -13.12 6.52 15.10
C PHE A 62 -11.87 7.33 14.75
N HIS A 63 -12.04 8.55 14.21
CA HIS A 63 -10.92 9.41 13.79
C HIS A 63 -9.87 9.63 14.89
N LYS A 64 -10.27 9.68 16.16
CA LYS A 64 -9.34 9.82 17.30
C LYS A 64 -8.41 8.60 17.44
N ALA A 65 -8.95 7.39 17.28
CA ALA A 65 -8.15 6.17 17.32
C ALA A 65 -7.16 6.10 16.15
N VAL A 66 -7.60 6.53 14.95
CA VAL A 66 -6.73 6.61 13.77
C VAL A 66 -5.61 7.63 13.97
N LEU A 67 -5.89 8.79 14.57
CA LEU A 67 -4.87 9.79 14.89
C LEU A 67 -3.84 9.25 15.90
N VAL A 68 -4.28 8.50 16.91
CA VAL A 68 -3.38 7.84 17.87
C VAL A 68 -2.47 6.83 17.15
N ASP A 69 -3.01 6.04 16.23
CA ASP A 69 -2.20 5.10 15.43
C ASP A 69 -1.18 5.83 14.56
N LEU A 70 -1.59 6.90 13.85
CA LEU A 70 -0.72 7.67 12.98
C LEU A 70 0.38 8.43 13.74
N THR A 71 0.16 8.75 15.01
CA THR A 71 1.16 9.38 15.89
C THR A 71 2.00 8.37 16.67
N SER A 72 1.70 7.08 16.56
CA SER A 72 2.46 6.01 17.20
C SER A 72 3.60 5.50 16.31
N PRO A 73 4.87 5.53 16.77
CA PRO A 73 6.01 5.01 16.00
C PRO A 73 5.89 3.53 15.61
N ARG A 74 5.08 2.75 16.34
CA ARG A 74 4.85 1.33 16.05
C ARG A 74 3.80 1.10 14.99
N MET A 75 2.80 2.00 14.90
CA MET A 75 1.61 1.79 14.07
C MET A 75 1.69 2.52 12.72
N VAL A 76 2.34 3.70 12.66
CA VAL A 76 2.37 4.53 11.45
C VAL A 76 2.94 3.77 10.24
N PHE A 77 3.96 2.94 10.43
CA PHE A 77 4.55 2.15 9.35
C PHE A 77 3.62 1.07 8.81
N SER A 78 2.69 0.57 9.62
CA SER A 78 1.72 -0.44 9.17
C SER A 78 0.75 0.09 8.11
N TYR A 79 0.56 1.41 8.01
CA TYR A 79 -0.25 2.02 6.96
C TYR A 79 0.37 1.92 5.55
N PHE A 80 1.69 1.71 5.44
CA PHE A 80 2.33 1.49 4.14
C PHE A 80 1.88 0.19 3.45
N THR A 81 1.29 -0.74 4.20
CA THR A 81 0.64 -1.92 3.60
C THR A 81 -0.56 -1.54 2.72
N LEU A 82 -1.27 -0.44 3.03
CA LEU A 82 -2.33 0.10 2.18
C LEU A 82 -1.77 0.55 0.83
N VAL A 83 -0.63 1.26 0.82
CA VAL A 83 0.05 1.71 -0.39
C VAL A 83 0.41 0.51 -1.26
N ALA A 84 1.16 -0.44 -0.70
CA ALA A 84 1.60 -1.62 -1.42
C ALA A 84 0.43 -2.51 -1.91
N ALA A 85 -0.63 -2.66 -1.12
CA ALA A 85 -1.83 -3.40 -1.53
C ALA A 85 -2.54 -2.73 -2.71
N THR A 86 -2.63 -1.39 -2.70
CA THR A 86 -3.27 -0.62 -3.78
C THR A 86 -2.48 -0.74 -5.09
N ASP A 87 -1.13 -0.68 -5.01
CA ASP A 87 -0.28 -0.87 -6.16
C ASP A 87 -0.37 -2.28 -6.74
N ILE A 88 -0.42 -3.32 -5.89
CA ILE A 88 -0.58 -4.70 -6.35
C ILE A 88 -1.92 -4.89 -7.04
N VAL A 89 -3.01 -4.33 -6.51
CA VAL A 89 -4.32 -4.34 -7.18
C VAL A 89 -4.25 -3.59 -8.52
N GLY A 90 -3.53 -2.46 -8.58
CA GLY A 90 -3.24 -1.75 -9.81
C GLY A 90 -2.50 -2.60 -10.84
N MET A 91 -1.47 -3.37 -10.43
CA MET A 91 -0.75 -4.30 -11.30
C MET A 91 -1.66 -5.40 -11.84
N LEU A 92 -2.50 -5.99 -10.99
CA LEU A 92 -3.47 -7.01 -11.39
C LEU A 92 -4.52 -6.48 -12.39
N ALA A 93 -4.91 -5.22 -12.24
CA ALA A 93 -5.83 -4.53 -13.15
C ALA A 93 -5.16 -4.24 -14.50
N TYR A 94 -3.91 -3.75 -14.47
CA TYR A 94 -3.14 -3.50 -15.67
C TYR A 94 -2.97 -4.76 -16.54
N ASP A 95 -2.61 -5.89 -15.91
CA ASP A 95 -2.43 -7.16 -16.58
C ASP A 95 -3.74 -7.69 -17.23
N ARG A 96 -4.90 -7.13 -16.84
CA ARG A 96 -6.22 -7.42 -17.41
C ARG A 96 -6.73 -6.36 -18.39
N GLY A 97 -5.90 -5.37 -18.72
CA GLY A 97 -6.23 -4.31 -19.67
C GLY A 97 -6.94 -3.09 -19.06
N TYR A 98 -7.16 -3.05 -17.74
CA TYR A 98 -7.79 -1.90 -17.06
C TYR A 98 -6.75 -0.81 -16.74
N VAL A 99 -6.14 -0.24 -17.79
CA VAL A 99 -5.03 0.71 -17.68
C VAL A 99 -5.40 1.97 -16.89
N SER A 100 -6.57 2.57 -17.16
CA SER A 100 -7.01 3.79 -16.46
C SER A 100 -7.19 3.56 -14.96
N PHE A 101 -7.70 2.39 -14.56
CA PHE A 101 -7.82 2.02 -13.16
C PHE A 101 -6.45 1.81 -12.50
N ALA A 102 -5.52 1.17 -13.20
CA ALA A 102 -4.15 0.99 -12.71
C ALA A 102 -3.44 2.33 -12.48
N ILE A 103 -3.60 3.28 -13.41
CA ILE A 103 -3.08 4.65 -13.27
C ILE A 103 -3.70 5.35 -12.05
N ALA A 104 -5.03 5.24 -11.85
CA ALA A 104 -5.69 5.81 -10.68
C ALA A 104 -5.17 5.19 -9.36
N CYS A 105 -4.98 3.87 -9.31
CA CYS A 105 -4.37 3.19 -8.16
C CYS A 105 -2.98 3.73 -7.85
N TRP A 106 -2.14 3.92 -8.88
CA TRP A 106 -0.79 4.44 -8.70
C TRP A 106 -0.79 5.85 -8.11
N PHE A 107 -1.62 6.77 -8.62
CA PHE A 107 -1.71 8.12 -8.06
C PHE A 107 -2.23 8.12 -6.62
N ILE A 108 -3.26 7.33 -6.32
CA ILE A 108 -3.80 7.21 -4.95
C ILE A 108 -2.71 6.67 -4.01
N ALA A 109 -1.99 5.63 -4.42
CA ALA A 109 -0.90 5.05 -3.67
C ALA A 109 0.25 6.05 -3.46
N PHE A 110 0.63 6.79 -4.50
CA PHE A 110 1.70 7.80 -4.46
C PHE A 110 1.38 8.94 -3.48
N PHE A 111 0.18 9.54 -3.57
CA PHE A 111 -0.22 10.59 -2.63
C PHE A 111 -0.32 10.06 -1.19
N SER A 112 -0.86 8.85 -1.01
CA SER A 112 -0.90 8.20 0.31
C SER A 112 0.51 7.95 0.86
N TRP A 113 1.44 7.51 0.01
CA TRP A 113 2.84 7.29 0.35
C TRP A 113 3.53 8.59 0.78
N CYS A 114 3.38 9.67 0.03
CA CYS A 114 3.94 10.99 0.38
C CYS A 114 3.44 11.45 1.76
N LEU A 115 2.13 11.35 2.00
CA LEU A 115 1.52 11.74 3.28
C LEU A 115 2.05 10.89 4.43
N LEU A 116 2.06 9.55 4.26
CA LEU A 116 2.52 8.62 5.29
C LEU A 116 4.02 8.78 5.57
N LEU A 117 4.82 9.04 4.54
CA LEU A 117 6.27 9.28 4.70
C LEU A 117 6.50 10.54 5.54
N TYR A 118 5.79 11.63 5.21
CA TYR A 118 5.87 12.86 5.98
C TYR A 118 5.46 12.64 7.45
N LEU A 119 4.34 11.94 7.68
CA LEU A 119 3.86 11.62 9.03
C LEU A 119 4.86 10.73 9.79
N ALA A 120 5.38 9.68 9.15
CA ALA A 120 6.33 8.76 9.78
C ALA A 120 7.61 9.50 10.22
N PHE A 121 8.18 10.34 9.36
CA PHE A 121 9.35 11.15 9.72
C PHE A 121 9.02 12.16 10.83
N SER A 122 7.85 12.80 10.79
CA SER A 122 7.43 13.74 11.83
C SER A 122 7.29 13.05 13.18
N VAL A 123 6.69 11.85 13.22
CA VAL A 123 6.53 11.05 14.43
C VAL A 123 7.90 10.64 15.00
N LEU A 124 8.82 10.20 14.13
CA LEU A 124 10.16 9.81 14.57
C LEU A 124 10.95 10.99 15.11
N THR A 125 10.83 12.16 14.50
CA THR A 125 11.64 13.34 14.86
C THR A 125 11.11 14.03 16.11
N PHE A 126 9.81 14.20 16.24
CA PHE A 126 9.20 15.05 17.26
C PHE A 126 8.55 14.28 18.42
N LEU A 127 8.08 13.07 18.20
CA LEU A 127 7.33 12.30 19.19
C LEU A 127 8.15 11.17 19.83
N SER A 128 9.27 10.78 19.22
CA SER A 128 10.16 9.76 19.77
C SER A 128 11.12 10.38 20.81
N HIS A 129 10.58 10.72 21.99
CA HIS A 129 11.38 11.32 23.09
C HIS A 129 12.01 10.27 24.01
N GLU A 130 11.69 9.00 23.81
CA GLU A 130 12.25 7.92 24.61
C GLU A 130 13.48 7.33 23.93
N ASN A 131 14.62 7.37 24.63
CA ASN A 131 15.89 6.71 24.28
C ASN A 131 15.78 5.17 24.24
N ASN A 132 14.70 4.62 23.75
CA ASN A 132 14.44 3.20 23.70
C ASN A 132 14.78 2.63 22.32
N VAL A 133 15.91 1.93 22.26
CA VAL A 133 16.34 1.11 21.12
C VAL A 133 15.23 0.11 20.67
N ASN A 134 14.27 -0.17 21.54
CA ASN A 134 13.10 -1.03 21.31
C ASN A 134 12.00 -0.42 20.38
N ILE A 135 12.17 0.82 19.91
CA ILE A 135 11.25 1.45 18.94
C ILE A 135 11.48 0.88 17.54
N MET A 136 12.72 0.48 17.23
CA MET A 136 13.06 -0.10 15.94
C MET A 136 12.56 -1.55 15.86
N HIS A 137 11.59 -1.80 15.00
CA HIS A 137 11.08 -3.14 14.71
C HIS A 137 10.96 -3.36 13.20
N GLY A 138 10.90 -4.62 12.77
CA GLY A 138 10.86 -4.98 11.34
C GLY A 138 9.74 -4.34 10.52
N GLY A 139 8.71 -3.77 11.16
CA GLY A 139 7.66 -3.01 10.49
C GLY A 139 8.14 -1.79 9.70
N TRP A 140 9.31 -1.25 10.02
CA TRP A 140 9.90 -0.14 9.26
C TRP A 140 10.26 -0.53 7.83
N LEU A 141 10.61 -1.80 7.60
CA LEU A 141 10.90 -2.33 6.27
C LEU A 141 9.68 -2.28 5.33
N ILE A 142 8.47 -2.17 5.88
CA ILE A 142 7.25 -1.99 5.09
C ILE A 142 7.26 -0.68 4.29
N THR A 143 7.94 0.35 4.77
CA THR A 143 8.13 1.60 4.01
C THR A 143 8.87 1.34 2.71
N ILE A 144 9.93 0.54 2.76
CA ILE A 144 10.69 0.13 1.58
C ILE A 144 9.80 -0.67 0.62
N VAL A 145 9.02 -1.61 1.16
CA VAL A 145 8.07 -2.41 0.36
C VAL A 145 7.04 -1.52 -0.32
N GLY A 146 6.47 -0.52 0.40
CA GLY A 146 5.54 0.45 -0.17
C GLY A 146 6.17 1.31 -1.26
N THR A 147 7.42 1.75 -1.08
CA THR A 147 8.16 2.51 -2.11
C THR A 147 8.43 1.65 -3.34
N GLN A 148 8.87 0.41 -3.16
CA GLN A 148 9.15 -0.49 -4.28
C GLN A 148 7.88 -0.95 -5.01
N SER A 149 6.73 -1.01 -4.35
CA SER A 149 5.45 -1.31 -5.02
C SER A 149 5.05 -0.20 -6.00
N LEU A 150 5.25 1.08 -5.63
CA LEU A 150 5.06 2.23 -6.53
C LEU A 150 5.98 2.14 -7.77
N VAL A 151 7.23 1.73 -7.58
CA VAL A 151 8.18 1.51 -8.67
C VAL A 151 7.67 0.44 -9.63
N LEU A 152 7.25 -0.71 -9.10
CA LEU A 152 6.79 -1.84 -9.92
C LEU A 152 5.55 -1.49 -10.75
N LEU A 153 4.54 -0.86 -10.15
CA LEU A 153 3.37 -0.41 -10.88
C LEU A 153 3.72 0.73 -11.84
N GLY A 154 4.56 1.67 -11.41
CA GLY A 154 5.02 2.80 -12.21
C GLY A 154 5.71 2.37 -13.51
N ILE A 155 6.60 1.38 -13.46
CA ILE A 155 7.23 0.79 -14.65
C ILE A 155 6.18 0.23 -15.63
N LYS A 156 5.17 -0.48 -15.09
CA LYS A 156 4.11 -1.09 -15.92
C LYS A 156 3.26 -0.04 -16.62
N ILE A 157 2.86 1.03 -15.95
CA ILE A 157 1.98 2.05 -16.52
C ILE A 157 2.71 3.11 -17.34
N ALA A 158 4.02 3.28 -17.18
CA ALA A 158 4.80 4.31 -17.88
C ALA A 158 4.59 4.34 -19.41
N PRO A 159 4.55 3.21 -20.14
CA PRO A 159 4.28 3.22 -21.58
C PRO A 159 2.93 3.82 -21.96
N SER A 160 1.95 3.79 -21.05
CA SER A 160 0.59 4.30 -21.28
C SER A 160 0.53 5.83 -21.31
N PHE A 161 1.58 6.53 -20.87
CA PHE A 161 1.66 7.99 -20.90
C PHE A 161 2.15 8.57 -22.24
N GLY A 162 2.45 7.73 -23.22
CA GLY A 162 2.87 8.18 -24.56
C GLY A 162 4.11 9.08 -24.49
N VAL A 163 3.97 10.34 -24.95
CA VAL A 163 5.07 11.33 -24.97
C VAL A 163 5.62 11.61 -23.56
N TYR A 164 4.80 11.52 -22.53
CA TYR A 164 5.19 11.78 -21.14
C TYR A 164 5.79 10.54 -20.43
N SER A 165 5.89 9.40 -21.10
CA SER A 165 6.47 8.16 -20.56
C SER A 165 7.88 8.38 -19.99
N HIS A 166 8.68 9.24 -20.61
CA HIS A 166 10.04 9.53 -20.15
C HIS A 166 10.07 10.22 -18.77
N TYR A 167 9.14 11.15 -18.52
CA TYR A 167 9.03 11.82 -17.22
C TYR A 167 8.56 10.84 -16.14
N MET A 168 7.59 9.99 -16.47
CA MET A 168 7.12 8.95 -15.56
C MET A 168 8.25 7.98 -15.18
N MET A 169 9.07 7.57 -16.17
CA MET A 169 10.23 6.71 -15.89
C MET A 169 11.29 7.40 -15.05
N LEU A 170 11.50 8.70 -15.18
CA LEU A 170 12.40 9.47 -14.33
C LEU A 170 11.92 9.44 -12.85
N GLU A 171 10.64 9.68 -12.63
CA GLU A 171 10.02 9.63 -11.30
C GLU A 171 10.15 8.24 -10.67
N VAL A 172 9.90 7.20 -11.45
CA VAL A 172 10.07 5.80 -11.02
C VAL A 172 11.51 5.50 -10.62
N HIS A 173 12.50 6.00 -11.36
CA HIS A 173 13.92 5.81 -11.00
C HIS A 173 14.29 6.57 -9.71
N MET A 174 13.73 7.76 -9.49
CA MET A 174 13.92 8.47 -8.23
C MET A 174 13.33 7.70 -7.04
N LEU A 175 12.11 7.17 -7.19
CA LEU A 175 11.49 6.33 -6.16
C LEU A 175 12.28 5.05 -5.89
N TRP A 176 12.81 4.42 -6.94
CA TRP A 176 13.67 3.24 -6.80
C TRP A 176 14.93 3.55 -5.98
N GLY A 177 15.59 4.67 -6.25
CA GLY A 177 16.74 5.12 -5.47
C GLY A 177 16.43 5.45 -4.02
N LEU A 178 15.20 5.93 -3.71
CA LEU A 178 14.75 6.18 -2.34
C LEU A 178 14.44 4.88 -1.57
N GLY A 179 14.13 3.79 -2.28
CA GLY A 179 13.80 2.49 -1.69
C GLY A 179 15.00 1.54 -1.54
N LEU A 180 16.23 1.98 -1.84
CA LEU A 180 17.48 1.24 -1.64
C LEU A 180 18.09 1.57 -0.28
#